data_5ce399918ca25f93042065026ed5a0b5
#
_entry.id   5ce399918ca25f93042065026ed5a0b5
#
_cell.length_a   1.000
_cell.length_b   1.000
_cell.length_c   1.000
_cell.angle_alpha   90.00
_cell.angle_beta   90.00
_cell.angle_gamma   90.00
#
_symmetry.space_group_name_H-M   'P 1'
#
loop_
_entity.id
_entity.type
_entity.pdbx_description
1 polymer ?
#
loop_
_entity_poly.entity_id
_entity_poly.type
_entity_poly.pdbx_seq_one_letter_code
_entity_poly.pdbx_strand_id
1 'polypeptide(L)'
;ENSFEYDDLSNIDGGGLSSFNNTTVLGDFNNDGFTIHLDDVGDHDYVFVSFDLYIHGSWDGNFNGSSEKSRVPDKWIIEFKPEMDLYNDPDYDKYVTTFSNSPCFGNYCLKQSYPNLYPFANNPKTGSFTTDLPRKCNGYFGGPSTSLYKIEKGFKSSGKAVVIRFYDELWQPNAIDDKGIPQQKCDESWSMDNISIRVIKYEWKNNSFFY
;
A
#
# COMPACT_ATOMS: atom_id res chain seq x y z
N GLU A 1 17.14 -3.35 2.40
CA GLU A 1 16.60 -2.07 1.93
C GLU A 1 16.70 -1.99 0.43
N ASN A 2 15.65 -1.55 -0.25
CA ASN A 2 15.62 -1.40 -1.70
C ASN A 2 14.96 -0.07 -2.08
N SER A 3 15.70 0.78 -2.80
CA SER A 3 15.22 2.05 -3.36
C SER A 3 15.00 2.00 -4.87
N PHE A 4 15.15 0.81 -5.46
CA PHE A 4 14.93 0.52 -6.89
C PHE A 4 15.80 1.29 -7.90
N GLU A 5 16.72 2.14 -7.46
CA GLU A 5 17.59 2.92 -8.35
C GLU A 5 18.59 2.05 -9.14
N TYR A 6 18.77 0.79 -8.73
CA TYR A 6 19.65 -0.19 -9.37
C TYR A 6 18.90 -1.36 -10.03
N ASP A 7 17.58 -1.21 -10.25
CA ASP A 7 16.74 -2.22 -10.91
C ASP A 7 16.74 -3.60 -10.22
N ASP A 8 17.00 -3.66 -8.92
CA ASP A 8 17.03 -4.92 -8.17
C ASP A 8 15.61 -5.37 -7.76
N LEU A 9 15.13 -6.43 -8.38
CA LEU A 9 13.85 -7.08 -8.08
C LEU A 9 14.04 -8.55 -7.63
N SER A 10 15.22 -8.93 -7.16
CA SER A 10 15.59 -10.34 -6.90
C SER A 10 14.69 -11.06 -5.91
N ASN A 11 14.03 -10.35 -5.01
CA ASN A 11 13.11 -10.92 -4.00
C ASN A 11 11.66 -10.46 -4.19
N ILE A 12 11.33 -9.96 -5.36
CA ILE A 12 10.02 -9.38 -5.67
C ILE A 12 9.41 -10.14 -6.84
N ASP A 13 8.21 -10.65 -6.62
CA ASP A 13 7.38 -11.27 -7.64
C ASP A 13 6.22 -10.34 -7.98
N GLY A 14 6.06 -10.03 -9.26
CA GLY A 14 5.08 -9.09 -9.77
C GLY A 14 5.56 -7.64 -9.80
N GLY A 15 4.79 -6.81 -10.52
CA GLY A 15 5.10 -5.41 -10.72
C GLY A 15 6.19 -5.13 -11.75
N GLY A 16 6.60 -3.90 -11.82
CA GLY A 16 7.65 -3.40 -12.70
C GLY A 16 8.14 -2.04 -12.21
N LEU A 17 9.24 -1.59 -12.76
CA LEU A 17 9.82 -0.29 -12.42
C LEU A 17 9.28 0.81 -13.31
N SER A 18 9.04 1.96 -12.74
CA SER A 18 8.65 3.17 -13.45
C SER A 18 9.36 4.40 -12.88
N SER A 19 9.40 5.48 -13.65
CA SER A 19 9.94 6.76 -13.16
C SER A 19 8.83 7.62 -12.60
N PHE A 20 9.04 8.16 -11.41
CA PHE A 20 8.16 9.16 -10.82
C PHE A 20 8.98 10.19 -10.03
N ASN A 21 8.72 11.47 -10.25
CA ASN A 21 9.35 12.60 -9.55
C ASN A 21 10.89 12.52 -9.45
N ASN A 22 11.55 12.13 -10.56
CA ASN A 22 13.01 11.95 -10.69
C ASN A 22 13.61 10.80 -9.87
N THR A 23 12.83 9.85 -9.44
CA THR A 23 13.29 8.61 -8.79
C THR A 23 12.71 7.39 -9.51
N THR A 24 13.28 6.22 -9.33
CA THR A 24 12.74 4.95 -9.78
C THR A 24 11.83 4.38 -8.68
N VAL A 25 10.62 3.98 -9.03
CA VAL A 25 9.64 3.41 -8.10
C VAL A 25 9.14 2.06 -8.60
N LEU A 26 8.75 1.18 -7.69
CA LEU A 26 8.05 -0.06 -8.01
C LEU A 26 6.56 0.25 -8.21
N GLY A 27 6.01 -0.13 -9.33
CA GLY A 27 4.62 0.16 -9.74
C GLY A 27 4.60 0.67 -11.18
N ASP A 28 3.56 1.16 -11.66
CA ASP A 28 2.25 1.66 -11.24
C ASP A 28 1.23 0.52 -11.08
N PHE A 29 0.66 0.38 -9.91
CA PHE A 29 -0.33 -0.66 -9.63
C PHE A 29 -1.75 -0.09 -9.72
N ASN A 30 -2.68 -0.90 -10.26
CA ASN A 30 -4.11 -0.66 -10.28
C ASN A 30 -4.81 -2.01 -10.47
N ASN A 31 -5.47 -2.52 -9.45
CA ASN A 31 -6.01 -3.88 -9.35
C ASN A 31 -4.95 -4.96 -9.61
N ASP A 32 -3.76 -4.70 -9.17
CA ASP A 32 -2.60 -5.60 -9.19
C ASP A 32 -1.68 -5.34 -7.97
N GLY A 33 -0.50 -5.88 -7.95
CA GLY A 33 0.43 -5.72 -6.84
C GLY A 33 1.67 -6.55 -7.00
N PHE A 34 2.37 -6.79 -5.88
CA PHE A 34 3.58 -7.58 -5.85
C PHE A 34 3.71 -8.33 -4.52
N THR A 35 4.59 -9.34 -4.52
CA THR A 35 4.93 -10.12 -3.33
C THR A 35 6.43 -10.08 -3.09
N ILE A 36 6.83 -9.89 -1.85
CA ILE A 36 8.22 -10.00 -1.41
C ILE A 36 8.42 -11.38 -0.80
N HIS A 37 9.45 -12.09 -1.24
CA HIS A 37 9.87 -13.38 -0.73
C HIS A 37 11.28 -13.27 -0.16
N LEU A 38 11.44 -13.52 1.14
CA LEU A 38 12.74 -13.57 1.80
C LEU A 38 12.90 -14.93 2.46
N ASP A 39 13.88 -15.69 2.00
CA ASP A 39 14.24 -16.98 2.56
C ASP A 39 15.37 -16.81 3.59
N ASP A 40 15.33 -17.62 4.63
CA ASP A 40 16.39 -17.75 5.65
C ASP A 40 16.84 -16.43 6.31
N VAL A 41 15.86 -15.59 6.69
CA VAL A 41 16.09 -14.35 7.45
C VAL A 41 16.52 -14.59 8.91
N GLY A 42 16.71 -15.83 9.32
CA GLY A 42 17.03 -16.23 10.68
C GLY A 42 15.80 -16.31 11.59
N ASP A 43 15.99 -16.84 12.79
CA ASP A 43 14.92 -16.93 13.80
C ASP A 43 14.50 -15.54 14.27
N HIS A 44 13.20 -15.30 14.27
CA HIS A 44 12.62 -14.02 14.67
C HIS A 44 11.23 -14.20 15.30
N ASP A 45 10.74 -13.17 15.97
CA ASP A 45 9.42 -13.12 16.60
C ASP A 45 8.53 -12.03 15.96
N TYR A 46 9.14 -11.05 15.29
CA TYR A 46 8.45 -9.98 14.59
C TYR A 46 9.19 -9.56 13.32
N VAL A 47 8.40 -9.17 12.34
CA VAL A 47 8.86 -8.52 11.10
C VAL A 47 8.30 -7.10 11.06
N PHE A 48 9.14 -6.13 10.74
CA PHE A 48 8.74 -4.76 10.44
C PHE A 48 9.05 -4.47 8.99
N VAL A 49 8.07 -3.97 8.27
CA VAL A 49 8.24 -3.44 6.92
C VAL A 49 7.98 -1.94 6.93
N SER A 50 8.91 -1.16 6.39
CA SER A 50 8.74 0.29 6.17
C SER A 50 8.94 0.62 4.70
N PHE A 51 8.21 1.62 4.20
CA PHE A 51 8.23 2.02 2.80
C PHE A 51 7.63 3.41 2.60
N ASP A 52 7.94 3.99 1.45
CA ASP A 52 7.32 5.19 0.91
C ASP A 52 6.22 4.77 -0.07
N LEU A 53 4.96 5.10 0.24
CA LEU A 53 3.79 4.79 -0.59
C LEU A 53 3.29 6.06 -1.28
N TYR A 54 3.27 6.04 -2.60
CA TYR A 54 2.73 7.09 -3.45
C TYR A 54 1.30 6.74 -3.88
N ILE A 55 0.34 7.55 -3.53
CA ILE A 55 -1.06 7.45 -3.93
C ILE A 55 -1.28 8.46 -5.06
N HIS A 56 -1.47 7.95 -6.27
CA HIS A 56 -1.63 8.74 -7.49
C HIS A 56 -3.10 8.87 -7.85
N GLY A 57 -3.49 10.08 -8.31
CA GLY A 57 -4.82 10.30 -8.85
C GLY A 57 -5.90 10.45 -7.78
N SER A 58 -7.14 10.12 -8.11
CA SER A 58 -8.35 10.56 -7.40
C SER A 58 -8.96 9.51 -6.48
N TRP A 59 -8.15 8.70 -5.83
CA TRP A 59 -8.64 7.71 -4.86
C TRP A 59 -9.78 8.23 -3.98
N ASP A 60 -10.90 7.50 -3.99
CA ASP A 60 -12.16 7.89 -3.36
C ASP A 60 -12.32 7.37 -1.93
N GLY A 61 -11.38 6.57 -1.46
CA GLY A 61 -11.31 6.10 -0.08
C GLY A 61 -12.43 5.17 0.32
N ASN A 62 -13.16 5.53 1.38
CA ASN A 62 -14.29 4.74 1.91
C ASN A 62 -15.57 4.87 1.08
N PHE A 63 -15.53 5.56 -0.05
CA PHE A 63 -16.73 5.86 -0.80
C PHE A 63 -17.38 4.58 -1.34
N ASN A 64 -18.59 4.35 -0.89
CA ASN A 64 -19.49 3.30 -1.35
C ASN A 64 -20.59 3.99 -2.15
N GLY A 65 -20.45 4.05 -3.47
CA GLY A 65 -21.40 4.76 -4.32
C GLY A 65 -22.86 4.31 -4.11
N SER A 66 -23.77 5.25 -4.30
CA SER A 66 -25.22 5.06 -4.10
C SER A 66 -25.96 4.30 -5.21
N SER A 67 -25.28 3.79 -6.23
CA SER A 67 -25.90 3.05 -7.33
C SER A 67 -25.71 1.56 -7.16
N GLU A 68 -26.76 0.79 -7.48
CA GLU A 68 -26.88 -0.67 -7.36
C GLU A 68 -25.82 -1.51 -8.09
N LYS A 69 -24.89 -0.89 -8.80
CA LYS A 69 -23.71 -1.53 -9.37
C LYS A 69 -22.50 -1.17 -8.49
N SER A 70 -22.58 -1.63 -7.26
CA SER A 70 -21.50 -1.85 -6.29
C SER A 70 -20.16 -1.14 -6.60
N ARG A 71 -20.05 0.16 -6.30
CA ARG A 71 -18.76 0.73 -6.03
C ARG A 71 -18.27 0.13 -4.72
N VAL A 72 -17.12 -0.50 -4.78
CA VAL A 72 -16.41 -0.95 -3.59
C VAL A 72 -15.47 0.18 -3.15
N PRO A 73 -15.15 0.31 -1.88
CA PRO A 73 -14.11 1.24 -1.42
C PRO A 73 -12.78 0.93 -2.07
N ASP A 74 -11.98 1.97 -2.29
CA ASP A 74 -10.62 1.86 -2.81
C ASP A 74 -9.69 1.34 -1.72
N LYS A 75 -9.53 0.02 -1.67
CA LYS A 75 -8.75 -0.64 -0.63
C LYS A 75 -7.31 -0.82 -1.06
N TRP A 76 -6.42 -0.57 -0.13
CA TRP A 76 -5.02 -0.92 -0.21
C TRP A 76 -4.68 -1.91 0.91
N ILE A 77 -3.94 -2.97 0.56
CA ILE A 77 -3.87 -4.17 1.39
C ILE A 77 -2.42 -4.64 1.51
N ILE A 78 -2.01 -4.94 2.76
CA ILE A 78 -0.84 -5.75 3.05
C ILE A 78 -1.33 -7.08 3.60
N GLU A 79 -0.82 -8.17 3.05
CA GLU A 79 -1.10 -9.52 3.49
C GLU A 79 0.22 -10.20 3.86
N PHE A 80 0.31 -10.61 5.12
CA PHE A 80 1.49 -11.29 5.65
C PHE A 80 1.28 -12.79 5.60
N LYS A 81 2.27 -13.54 5.09
CA LYS A 81 2.20 -15.00 4.85
C LYS A 81 1.00 -15.46 4.01
N PRO A 82 0.75 -14.90 2.81
CA PRO A 82 -0.45 -15.20 2.02
C PRO A 82 -0.50 -16.61 1.42
N GLU A 83 0.64 -17.33 1.39
CA GLU A 83 0.73 -18.67 0.79
C GLU A 83 0.45 -19.80 1.79
N MET A 84 0.33 -19.47 3.07
CA MET A 84 0.04 -20.46 4.12
C MET A 84 -1.48 -20.70 4.21
N ASP A 85 -1.89 -21.84 4.78
CA ASP A 85 -3.30 -22.10 5.06
C ASP A 85 -3.85 -21.01 6.01
N LEU A 86 -4.52 -20.04 5.42
CA LEU A 86 -4.96 -18.77 6.04
C LEU A 86 -5.74 -18.97 7.34
N TYR A 87 -6.38 -20.12 7.52
CA TYR A 87 -7.20 -20.41 8.69
C TYR A 87 -6.41 -21.06 9.84
N ASN A 88 -5.22 -21.58 9.57
CA ASN A 88 -4.44 -22.37 10.52
C ASN A 88 -3.05 -21.79 10.82
N ASP A 89 -2.56 -20.81 10.06
CA ASP A 89 -1.29 -20.14 10.38
C ASP A 89 -1.50 -19.06 11.44
N PRO A 90 -0.92 -19.22 12.65
CA PRO A 90 -1.06 -18.24 13.73
C PRO A 90 -0.37 -16.90 13.43
N ASP A 91 0.49 -16.85 12.41
CA ASP A 91 1.25 -15.67 12.02
C ASP A 91 0.66 -14.99 10.77
N TYR A 92 -0.43 -15.54 10.19
CA TYR A 92 -1.14 -14.85 9.12
C TYR A 92 -1.77 -13.55 9.63
N ASP A 93 -1.53 -12.46 8.92
CA ASP A 93 -2.13 -11.16 9.24
C ASP A 93 -2.49 -10.40 7.96
N LYS A 94 -3.52 -9.59 8.03
CA LYS A 94 -4.01 -8.80 6.92
C LYS A 94 -4.35 -7.38 7.38
N TYR A 95 -3.61 -6.42 6.86
CA TYR A 95 -3.88 -5.00 7.06
C TYR A 95 -4.64 -4.44 5.85
N VAL A 96 -5.85 -3.94 6.08
CA VAL A 96 -6.69 -3.33 5.05
C VAL A 96 -6.96 -1.88 5.44
N THR A 97 -6.65 -0.96 4.55
CA THR A 97 -6.96 0.46 4.71
C THR A 97 -7.46 1.04 3.39
N THR A 98 -7.87 2.32 3.42
CA THR A 98 -8.25 3.08 2.23
C THR A 98 -7.55 4.42 2.26
N PHE A 99 -7.30 4.99 1.08
CA PHE A 99 -6.77 6.33 0.92
C PHE A 99 -7.78 7.19 0.18
N SER A 100 -7.89 8.46 0.52
CA SER A 100 -8.65 9.44 -0.24
C SER A 100 -7.75 10.58 -0.65
N ASN A 101 -7.56 10.71 -1.94
CA ASN A 101 -6.76 11.77 -2.55
C ASN A 101 -7.64 12.80 -3.27
N SER A 102 -8.93 12.54 -3.37
CA SER A 102 -9.93 13.42 -3.95
C SER A 102 -10.10 14.71 -3.14
N PRO A 103 -10.37 15.85 -3.79
CA PRO A 103 -10.66 17.09 -3.09
C PRO A 103 -12.02 17.04 -2.36
N CYS A 104 -12.13 17.82 -1.29
CA CYS A 104 -13.45 18.04 -0.68
C CYS A 104 -14.33 18.94 -1.55
N PHE A 105 -15.61 18.64 -1.61
CA PHE A 105 -16.64 19.43 -2.31
C PHE A 105 -17.52 20.15 -1.26
N GLY A 106 -17.20 21.41 -0.98
CA GLY A 106 -17.83 22.14 0.11
C GLY A 106 -17.57 21.47 1.46
N ASN A 107 -18.64 21.10 2.17
CA ASN A 107 -18.56 20.39 3.46
C ASN A 107 -18.48 18.86 3.31
N TYR A 108 -18.50 18.33 2.09
CA TYR A 108 -18.44 16.91 1.81
C TYR A 108 -17.04 16.50 1.40
N CYS A 109 -16.48 15.55 2.13
CA CYS A 109 -15.17 14.96 1.82
C CYS A 109 -15.28 13.44 1.76
N LEU A 110 -14.66 12.85 0.77
CA LEU A 110 -14.50 11.40 0.68
C LEU A 110 -13.54 10.96 1.78
N LYS A 111 -14.04 10.20 2.76
CA LYS A 111 -13.25 9.76 3.92
C LYS A 111 -12.30 8.64 3.54
N GLN A 112 -11.19 8.54 4.26
CA GLN A 112 -10.24 7.43 4.18
C GLN A 112 -10.12 6.71 5.52
N SER A 113 -9.67 5.46 5.52
CA SER A 113 -9.41 4.73 6.75
C SER A 113 -8.01 4.98 7.30
N TYR A 114 -7.00 5.13 6.43
CA TYR A 114 -5.63 5.37 6.88
C TYR A 114 -5.54 6.57 7.84
N PRO A 115 -4.77 6.50 8.93
CA PRO A 115 -3.82 5.45 9.34
C PRO A 115 -4.45 4.24 10.05
N ASN A 116 -5.75 4.20 10.22
CA ASN A 116 -6.48 3.11 10.84
C ASN A 116 -6.85 2.02 9.84
N LEU A 117 -7.38 0.91 10.34
CA LEU A 117 -7.96 -0.15 9.54
C LEU A 117 -9.32 0.28 8.95
N TYR A 118 -9.65 -0.22 7.77
CA TYR A 118 -10.99 -0.10 7.20
C TYR A 118 -12.02 -0.81 8.12
N PRO A 119 -13.20 -0.18 8.38
CA PRO A 119 -13.78 1.00 7.73
C PRO A 119 -13.70 2.31 8.57
N PHE A 120 -12.63 2.56 9.29
CA PHE A 120 -12.50 3.82 10.06
C PHE A 120 -12.61 5.05 9.13
N ALA A 121 -13.03 6.21 9.66
CA ALA A 121 -13.33 7.38 8.83
C ALA A 121 -12.51 8.61 9.25
N ASN A 122 -11.35 8.76 8.67
CA ASN A 122 -10.50 9.95 8.76
C ASN A 122 -10.81 10.94 7.61
N ASN A 123 -10.33 12.16 7.75
CA ASN A 123 -10.35 13.12 6.64
C ASN A 123 -9.42 12.66 5.51
N PRO A 124 -9.68 13.11 4.25
CA PRO A 124 -8.77 12.86 3.14
C PRO A 124 -7.34 13.27 3.48
N LYS A 125 -6.37 12.51 2.99
CA LYS A 125 -4.93 12.79 3.14
C LYS A 125 -4.41 12.80 4.58
N THR A 126 -5.20 12.36 5.57
CA THR A 126 -4.74 12.21 6.96
C THR A 126 -3.51 11.29 7.00
N GLY A 127 -2.45 11.76 7.67
CA GLY A 127 -1.20 10.99 7.84
C GLY A 127 -0.28 11.00 6.63
N SER A 128 -0.57 11.76 5.56
CA SER A 128 0.37 11.96 4.47
C SER A 128 1.59 12.76 4.92
N PHE A 129 2.75 12.41 4.38
CA PHE A 129 4.00 13.16 4.56
C PHE A 129 4.01 14.43 3.71
N THR A 130 3.51 14.34 2.47
CA THR A 130 3.25 15.47 1.57
C THR A 130 2.11 15.15 0.61
N THR A 131 1.43 16.20 0.10
CA THR A 131 0.31 16.11 -0.84
C THR A 131 0.56 16.86 -2.14
N ASP A 132 1.76 17.39 -2.33
CA ASP A 132 2.07 18.37 -3.38
C ASP A 132 3.06 17.82 -4.42
N LEU A 133 3.20 16.49 -4.49
CA LEU A 133 4.03 15.86 -5.52
C LEU A 133 3.35 15.97 -6.90
N PRO A 134 4.14 15.90 -7.98
CA PRO A 134 3.60 15.96 -9.33
C PRO A 134 2.45 14.97 -9.57
N ARG A 135 1.60 15.28 -10.53
CA ARG A 135 0.63 14.31 -11.04
C ARG A 135 1.35 13.21 -11.80
N LYS A 136 0.85 11.99 -11.70
CA LYS A 136 1.42 10.86 -12.45
C LYS A 136 1.22 11.01 -13.96
N CYS A 137 0.03 11.40 -14.40
CA CYS A 137 -0.31 11.60 -15.80
C CYS A 137 -0.57 13.07 -16.11
N ASN A 138 0.12 13.59 -17.11
CA ASN A 138 -0.15 14.91 -17.66
C ASN A 138 -1.35 14.85 -18.61
N GLY A 139 -2.28 15.81 -18.45
CA GLY A 139 -3.41 15.97 -19.38
C GLY A 139 -4.68 15.16 -19.03
N TYR A 140 -4.67 14.33 -18.00
CA TYR A 140 -5.89 13.69 -17.50
C TYR A 140 -6.65 14.66 -16.57
N PHE A 141 -7.88 15.05 -16.96
CA PHE A 141 -8.89 15.89 -16.31
C PHE A 141 -8.55 16.51 -14.94
N GLY A 142 -7.43 17.20 -14.82
CA GLY A 142 -7.18 17.97 -13.60
C GLY A 142 -7.14 17.16 -12.30
N GLY A 143 -6.90 15.86 -12.35
CA GLY A 143 -6.81 14.99 -11.19
C GLY A 143 -5.87 15.53 -10.10
N PRO A 144 -6.03 15.16 -8.84
CA PRO A 144 -5.20 15.65 -7.75
C PRO A 144 -3.73 15.26 -7.95
N SER A 145 -2.84 16.01 -7.30
CA SER A 145 -1.42 15.67 -7.17
C SER A 145 -1.24 14.38 -6.38
N THR A 146 -0.09 13.75 -6.51
CA THR A 146 0.27 12.56 -5.75
C THR A 146 0.47 12.89 -4.27
N SER A 147 -0.06 12.06 -3.40
CA SER A 147 0.22 12.08 -1.96
C SER A 147 1.22 10.99 -1.60
N LEU A 148 2.20 11.35 -0.78
CA LEU A 148 3.21 10.42 -0.23
C LEU A 148 2.88 10.09 1.22
N TYR A 149 2.91 8.81 1.54
CA TYR A 149 2.81 8.29 2.89
C TYR A 149 4.08 7.51 3.25
N LYS A 150 4.64 7.78 4.42
CA LYS A 150 5.73 6.98 5.01
C LYS A 150 5.12 6.02 6.01
N ILE A 151 5.18 4.74 5.71
CA ILE A 151 4.45 3.71 6.45
C ILE A 151 5.44 2.73 7.07
N GLU A 152 5.21 2.37 8.32
CA GLU A 152 5.81 1.20 8.97
C GLU A 152 4.72 0.31 9.53
N LYS A 153 4.81 -1.00 9.29
CA LYS A 153 3.93 -2.03 9.83
C LYS A 153 4.74 -3.15 10.45
N GLY A 154 4.30 -3.59 11.63
CA GLY A 154 4.87 -4.75 12.32
C GLY A 154 3.92 -5.91 12.31
N PHE A 155 4.43 -7.10 12.04
CA PHE A 155 3.70 -8.36 12.06
C PHE A 155 4.37 -9.33 13.02
N LYS A 156 3.56 -10.08 13.77
CA LYS A 156 4.07 -11.25 14.50
C LYS A 156 4.50 -12.27 13.45
N SER A 157 5.65 -12.87 13.67
CA SER A 157 6.19 -13.83 12.72
C SER A 157 7.09 -14.83 13.42
N SER A 158 7.02 -16.08 12.98
CA SER A 158 7.90 -17.16 13.38
C SER A 158 8.46 -17.87 12.15
N GLY A 159 9.52 -18.65 12.36
CA GLY A 159 10.16 -19.40 11.28
C GLY A 159 11.31 -18.64 10.65
N LYS A 160 11.67 -18.98 9.41
CA LYS A 160 12.84 -18.45 8.71
C LYS A 160 12.53 -17.70 7.43
N ALA A 161 11.32 -17.86 6.90
CA ALA A 161 10.88 -17.19 5.67
C ALA A 161 9.91 -16.07 6.00
N VAL A 162 9.98 -15.00 5.22
CA VAL A 162 9.05 -13.85 5.26
C VAL A 162 8.44 -13.70 3.89
N VAL A 163 7.10 -13.73 3.82
CA VAL A 163 6.34 -13.48 2.60
C VAL A 163 5.36 -12.34 2.88
N ILE A 164 5.44 -11.27 2.10
CA ILE A 164 4.56 -10.10 2.25
C ILE A 164 4.01 -9.74 0.88
N ARG A 165 2.70 -9.72 0.75
CA ARG A 165 2.00 -9.30 -0.46
C ARG A 165 1.40 -7.91 -0.26
N PHE A 166 1.56 -7.05 -1.27
CA PHE A 166 0.95 -5.74 -1.37
C PHE A 166 0.06 -5.71 -2.60
N TYR A 167 -1.18 -5.25 -2.44
CA TYR A 167 -2.13 -5.15 -3.56
C TYR A 167 -3.27 -4.18 -3.25
N ASP A 168 -4.08 -3.92 -4.24
CA ASP A 168 -5.23 -3.03 -4.15
C ASP A 168 -6.49 -3.66 -4.73
N GLU A 169 -7.64 -3.12 -4.34
CA GLU A 169 -8.96 -3.37 -4.90
C GLU A 169 -9.58 -2.02 -5.23
N LEU A 170 -9.51 -1.61 -6.52
CA LEU A 170 -10.01 -0.33 -7.02
C LEU A 170 -11.16 -0.55 -8.00
N TRP A 171 -12.06 0.44 -8.07
CA TRP A 171 -13.21 0.39 -8.96
C TRP A 171 -13.27 1.62 -9.86
N GLN A 172 -12.70 1.52 -11.07
CA GLN A 172 -12.65 2.60 -12.06
C GLN A 172 -13.22 2.19 -13.43
N PRO A 173 -14.54 1.89 -13.53
CA PRO A 173 -15.12 1.40 -14.78
C PRO A 173 -15.18 2.44 -15.89
N ASN A 174 -15.08 3.73 -15.55
CA ASN A 174 -15.27 4.86 -16.46
C ASN A 174 -14.00 5.68 -16.69
N ALA A 175 -12.85 5.22 -16.22
CA ALA A 175 -11.58 5.91 -16.41
C ALA A 175 -11.11 5.77 -17.86
N ILE A 176 -11.64 6.63 -18.73
CA ILE A 176 -11.29 6.71 -20.16
C ILE A 176 -10.85 8.13 -20.50
N ASP A 177 -9.95 8.28 -21.48
CA ASP A 177 -9.58 9.59 -22.03
C ASP A 177 -10.62 10.12 -23.04
N ASP A 178 -10.36 11.30 -23.59
CA ASP A 178 -11.20 11.95 -24.62
C ASP A 178 -11.32 11.16 -25.93
N LYS A 179 -10.50 10.14 -26.13
CA LYS A 179 -10.53 9.23 -27.29
C LYS A 179 -11.18 7.88 -26.97
N GLY A 180 -11.70 7.70 -25.74
CA GLY A 180 -12.29 6.46 -25.27
C GLY A 180 -11.29 5.36 -24.90
N ILE A 181 -10.01 5.72 -24.68
CA ILE A 181 -8.97 4.76 -24.30
C ILE A 181 -8.95 4.63 -22.78
N PRO A 182 -8.95 3.40 -22.23
CA PRO A 182 -8.86 3.18 -20.79
C PRO A 182 -7.61 3.80 -20.16
N GLN A 183 -7.80 4.55 -19.07
CA GLN A 183 -6.76 5.30 -18.34
C GLN A 183 -6.82 5.03 -16.82
N GLN A 184 -7.14 3.80 -16.42
CA GLN A 184 -7.33 3.47 -15.00
C GLN A 184 -6.12 3.88 -14.15
N LYS A 185 -4.91 3.63 -14.60
CA LYS A 185 -3.67 4.01 -13.89
C LYS A 185 -3.43 5.52 -13.81
N CYS A 186 -4.08 6.31 -14.66
CA CYS A 186 -4.03 7.78 -14.58
C CYS A 186 -5.09 8.35 -13.65
N ASP A 187 -6.19 7.63 -13.48
CA ASP A 187 -7.26 8.01 -12.56
C ASP A 187 -6.90 7.63 -11.13
N GLU A 188 -6.55 6.37 -10.92
CA GLU A 188 -6.11 5.84 -9.63
C GLU A 188 -5.01 4.81 -9.82
N SER A 189 -3.92 4.98 -9.12
CA SER A 189 -2.84 4.00 -9.04
C SER A 189 -1.99 4.25 -7.80
N TRP A 190 -1.05 3.37 -7.55
CA TRP A 190 -0.05 3.55 -6.51
C TRP A 190 1.30 3.03 -6.96
N SER A 191 2.33 3.52 -6.31
CA SER A 191 3.68 3.00 -6.45
C SER A 191 4.40 3.05 -5.11
N MET A 192 5.52 2.37 -5.01
CA MET A 192 6.26 2.21 -3.77
C MET A 192 7.75 2.43 -3.98
N ASP A 193 8.41 2.95 -2.94
CA ASP A 193 9.85 3.15 -2.91
C ASP A 193 10.40 2.93 -1.50
N ASN A 194 11.72 2.86 -1.36
CA ASN A 194 12.43 2.81 -0.08
C ASN A 194 11.94 1.68 0.84
N ILE A 195 11.71 0.48 0.28
CA ILE A 195 11.25 -0.67 1.07
C ILE A 195 12.39 -1.17 1.95
N SER A 196 12.12 -1.27 3.25
CA SER A 196 13.03 -1.86 4.22
C SER A 196 12.31 -2.89 5.08
N ILE A 197 12.92 -4.06 5.23
CA ILE A 197 12.40 -5.14 6.06
C ILE A 197 13.40 -5.42 7.17
N ARG A 198 12.91 -5.46 8.39
CA ARG A 198 13.69 -5.72 9.60
C ARG A 198 13.02 -6.80 10.42
N VAL A 199 13.78 -7.82 10.81
CA VAL A 199 13.34 -8.87 11.72
C VAL A 199 13.85 -8.61 13.13
N ILE A 200 13.08 -8.99 14.14
CA ILE A 200 13.43 -8.82 15.54
C ILE A 200 13.21 -10.14 16.27
N LYS A 201 14.22 -10.57 17.03
CA LYS A 201 14.15 -11.66 17.99
C LYS A 201 14.14 -11.10 19.40
N TYR A 202 13.14 -11.49 20.22
CA TYR A 202 13.13 -11.16 21.64
C TYR A 202 13.97 -12.16 22.43
N GLU A 203 15.01 -11.67 23.06
CA GLU A 203 15.72 -12.44 24.08
C GLU A 203 15.10 -12.18 25.46
N TRP A 204 14.39 -13.16 26.00
CA TRP A 204 13.98 -13.13 27.39
C TRP A 204 15.23 -13.30 28.26
N LYS A 205 15.77 -12.22 28.80
CA LYS A 205 16.75 -12.33 29.89
C LYS A 205 15.98 -12.83 31.11
N ASN A 206 16.14 -14.09 31.45
CA ASN A 206 15.71 -14.63 32.73
C ASN A 206 16.49 -13.90 33.83
N ASN A 207 15.99 -12.78 34.31
CA ASN A 207 16.41 -12.22 35.59
C ASN A 207 15.82 -13.17 36.66
N SER A 208 16.56 -14.22 37.01
CA SER A 208 16.32 -14.98 38.24
C SER A 208 16.50 -14.03 39.41
N PHE A 209 15.42 -13.50 39.92
CA PHE A 209 15.45 -12.89 41.25
C PHE A 209 15.69 -14.02 42.25
N PHE A 210 16.90 -14.12 42.75
CA PHE A 210 17.16 -14.85 43.96
C PHE A 210 16.56 -14.06 45.12
N TYR A 211 15.55 -14.63 45.78
CA TYR A 211 15.09 -14.20 47.09
C TYR A 211 15.97 -14.84 48.17
#